data_6957fb0955fea46b8859b6dc0a67392c
#
_entry.id   6957fb0955fea46b8859b6dc0a67392c
#
_cell.length_a   1.000
_cell.length_b   1.000
_cell.length_c   1.000
_cell.angle_alpha   90.00
_cell.angle_beta   90.00
_cell.angle_gamma   90.00
#
_symmetry.space_group_name_H-M   'P 1'
#
loop_
_entity.id
_entity.type
_entity.pdbx_description
1 polymer ?
#
loop_
_entity_poly.entity_id
_entity_poly.type
_entity_poly.pdbx_seq_one_letter_code
_entity_poly.pdbx_strand_id
1 'polypeptide(L)'
;MSVGARRADWTIHIGLVVRSIGDLMGLMTRFERGGRKDAILRSREGDEIAVEWEWNGVYENELRKLKAHKPWAPVEFRPKSLRFAALVSYAESSNREASQEHVLKEWTGAGWPLLLILVTYDFTKKFQTQGDYKVMNFFVYGPNGVLDLGSIPAAPWNLDATRWPIQLG
;
A
#
# COMPACT_ATOMS: atom_id res chain seq x y z
N MET A 1 -1.61 18.22 18.19
CA MET A 1 -0.50 17.55 17.44
C MET A 1 -0.56 18.03 16.00
N SER A 2 0.57 18.39 15.42
CA SER A 2 0.62 18.91 14.05
C SER A 2 0.36 17.78 13.05
N VAL A 3 -0.27 18.07 11.91
CA VAL A 3 -0.55 17.13 10.83
C VAL A 3 0.74 16.42 10.34
N GLY A 4 1.89 17.10 10.43
CA GLY A 4 3.18 16.54 10.03
C GLY A 4 3.69 15.40 10.92
N ALA A 5 3.46 15.45 12.23
CA ALA A 5 3.86 14.39 13.15
C ALA A 5 3.10 13.07 12.88
N ARG A 6 1.82 13.16 12.56
CA ARG A 6 1.00 11.99 12.22
C ARG A 6 1.42 11.32 10.91
N ARG A 7 1.81 12.11 9.91
CA ARG A 7 2.31 11.57 8.64
C ARG A 7 3.59 10.80 8.83
N ALA A 8 4.51 11.31 9.65
CA ALA A 8 5.77 10.63 9.96
C ALA A 8 5.53 9.31 10.72
N ASP A 9 4.69 9.33 11.75
CA ASP A 9 4.35 8.14 12.52
C ASP A 9 3.76 7.04 11.64
N TRP A 10 2.90 7.44 10.72
CA TRP A 10 2.25 6.54 9.79
C TRP A 10 3.23 5.92 8.79
N THR A 11 4.11 6.71 8.21
CA THR A 11 5.16 6.23 7.30
C THR A 11 6.05 5.20 8.00
N ILE A 12 6.42 5.45 9.26
CA ILE A 12 7.20 4.52 10.07
C ILE A 12 6.43 3.20 10.28
N HIS A 13 5.14 3.27 10.59
CA HIS A 13 4.30 2.09 10.81
C HIS A 13 4.18 1.22 9.56
N ILE A 14 3.90 1.82 8.40
CA ILE A 14 3.84 1.07 7.14
C ILE A 14 5.21 0.43 6.86
N GLY A 15 6.29 1.17 7.03
CA GLY A 15 7.63 0.64 6.85
C GLY A 15 7.91 -0.58 7.73
N LEU A 16 7.51 -0.55 9.00
CA LEU A 16 7.65 -1.69 9.92
C LEU A 16 6.79 -2.89 9.48
N VAL A 17 5.55 -2.66 9.05
CA VAL A 17 4.68 -3.73 8.52
C VAL A 17 5.28 -4.35 7.27
N VAL A 18 5.74 -3.54 6.32
CA VAL A 18 6.37 -4.02 5.08
C VAL A 18 7.63 -4.84 5.39
N ARG A 19 8.45 -4.40 6.35
CA ARG A 19 9.62 -5.15 6.80
C ARG A 19 9.22 -6.48 7.41
N SER A 20 8.23 -6.49 8.32
CA SER A 20 7.75 -7.72 8.95
C SER A 20 7.21 -8.72 7.93
N ILE A 21 6.49 -8.24 6.90
CA ILE A 21 6.04 -9.09 5.79
C ILE A 21 7.25 -9.65 5.04
N GLY A 22 8.25 -8.84 4.75
CA GLY A 22 9.49 -9.30 4.12
C GLY A 22 10.15 -10.42 4.92
N ASP A 23 10.33 -10.21 6.23
CA ASP A 23 10.94 -11.19 7.13
C ASP A 23 10.14 -12.52 7.16
N LEU A 24 8.79 -12.43 7.25
CA LEU A 24 7.91 -13.61 7.19
C LEU A 24 7.99 -14.37 5.86
N MET A 25 8.25 -13.67 4.75
CA MET A 25 8.41 -14.26 3.42
C MET A 25 9.85 -14.72 3.13
N GLY A 26 10.79 -14.53 4.05
CA GLY A 26 12.21 -14.78 3.82
C GLY A 26 12.85 -13.84 2.80
N LEU A 27 12.30 -12.62 2.66
CA LEU A 27 12.78 -11.60 1.75
C LEU A 27 13.49 -10.47 2.49
N MET A 28 14.56 -9.96 1.91
CA MET A 28 15.25 -8.79 2.42
C MET A 28 14.48 -7.53 2.04
N THR A 29 14.07 -6.72 3.01
CA THR A 29 13.44 -5.42 2.79
C THR A 29 14.49 -4.33 2.64
N ARG A 30 14.40 -3.53 1.59
CA ARG A 30 15.24 -2.37 1.31
C ARG A 30 14.36 -1.15 1.09
N PHE A 31 14.56 -0.12 1.90
CA PHE A 31 13.83 1.15 1.79
C PHE A 31 14.54 2.12 0.86
N GLU A 32 13.77 3.00 0.21
CA GLU A 32 14.25 4.09 -0.67
C GLU A 32 15.22 3.65 -1.77
N ARG A 33 14.96 2.50 -2.38
CA ARG A 33 15.79 1.93 -3.43
C ARG A 33 15.01 1.70 -4.74
N GLY A 34 15.74 1.37 -5.81
CA GLY A 34 15.12 0.95 -7.07
C GLY A 34 14.34 2.04 -7.79
N GLY A 35 14.90 3.26 -7.88
CA GLY A 35 14.27 4.42 -8.53
C GLY A 35 13.30 5.15 -7.61
N ARG A 36 13.68 5.28 -6.33
CA ARG A 36 12.95 5.97 -5.27
C ARG A 36 11.60 5.33 -4.91
N LYS A 37 11.51 4.00 -4.94
CA LYS A 37 10.39 3.30 -4.30
C LYS A 37 10.56 3.33 -2.79
N ASP A 38 9.44 3.39 -2.08
CA ASP A 38 9.45 3.40 -0.62
C ASP A 38 10.06 2.11 -0.08
N ALA A 39 9.73 0.95 -0.68
CA ALA A 39 10.40 -0.30 -0.35
C ALA A 39 10.48 -1.28 -1.55
N ILE A 40 11.51 -2.12 -1.50
CA ILE A 40 11.69 -3.30 -2.35
C ILE A 40 11.95 -4.51 -1.47
N LEU A 41 11.20 -5.58 -1.67
CA LEU A 41 11.42 -6.87 -1.04
C LEU A 41 12.16 -7.77 -2.05
N ARG A 42 13.27 -8.33 -1.63
CA ARG A 42 14.23 -9.00 -2.50
C ARG A 42 14.60 -10.38 -1.98
N SER A 43 14.65 -11.36 -2.88
CA SER A 43 15.27 -12.66 -2.65
C SER A 43 16.73 -12.69 -3.14
N ARG A 44 17.36 -13.85 -3.08
CA ARG A 44 18.66 -14.09 -3.74
C ARG A 44 18.57 -13.96 -5.26
N GLU A 45 17.41 -14.25 -5.83
CA GLU A 45 17.16 -14.19 -7.27
C GLU A 45 16.89 -12.78 -7.79
N GLY A 46 16.64 -11.81 -6.91
CA GLY A 46 16.43 -10.41 -7.28
C GLY A 46 15.19 -9.79 -6.63
N ASP A 47 14.72 -8.70 -7.22
CA ASP A 47 13.54 -7.98 -6.75
C ASP A 47 12.28 -8.82 -6.94
N GLU A 48 11.49 -8.98 -5.87
CA GLU A 48 10.27 -9.77 -5.85
C GLU A 48 9.02 -8.91 -5.77
N ILE A 49 9.04 -7.89 -4.90
CA ILE A 49 7.90 -7.03 -4.63
C ILE A 49 8.39 -5.58 -4.56
N ALA A 50 7.71 -4.67 -5.25
CA ALA A 50 7.91 -3.23 -5.14
C ALA A 50 6.72 -2.62 -4.41
N VAL A 51 6.99 -1.76 -3.43
CA VAL A 51 5.98 -1.15 -2.55
C VAL A 51 6.10 0.36 -2.59
N GLU A 52 4.98 1.03 -2.75
CA GLU A 52 4.80 2.47 -2.55
C GLU A 52 3.68 2.69 -1.53
N TRP A 53 3.76 3.79 -0.79
CA TRP A 53 2.66 4.27 0.05
C TRP A 53 2.51 5.77 -0.06
N GLU A 54 1.27 6.21 -0.21
CA GLU A 54 0.95 7.62 -0.36
C GLU A 54 -0.20 8.00 0.56
N TRP A 55 0.03 9.08 1.33
CA TRP A 55 -0.91 9.55 2.33
C TRP A 55 -2.17 10.19 1.75
N ASN A 56 -2.13 10.71 0.55
CA ASN A 56 -3.12 11.67 0.08
C ASN A 56 -3.74 11.28 -1.27
N GLY A 57 -4.32 10.10 -1.34
CA GLY A 57 -5.01 9.60 -2.53
C GLY A 57 -4.12 8.70 -3.40
N VAL A 58 -4.72 8.15 -4.44
CA VAL A 58 -4.02 7.34 -5.42
C VAL A 58 -3.45 8.25 -6.49
N TYR A 59 -2.15 8.51 -6.43
CA TYR A 59 -1.50 9.36 -7.41
C TYR A 59 -0.93 8.56 -8.58
N GLU A 60 -1.12 9.10 -9.78
CA GLU A 60 -0.56 8.58 -11.02
C GLU A 60 0.96 8.36 -10.95
N ASN A 61 1.67 9.22 -10.23
CA ASN A 61 3.13 9.11 -10.08
C ASN A 61 3.58 7.83 -9.40
N GLU A 62 2.90 7.39 -8.33
CA GLU A 62 3.23 6.18 -7.59
C GLU A 62 2.91 4.94 -8.43
N LEU A 63 1.76 4.92 -9.10
CA LEU A 63 1.41 3.88 -10.05
C LEU A 63 2.41 3.79 -11.20
N ARG A 64 2.82 4.95 -11.76
CA ARG A 64 3.81 5.01 -12.83
C ARG A 64 5.18 4.52 -12.38
N LYS A 65 5.63 4.88 -11.18
CA LYS A 65 6.87 4.38 -10.59
C LYS A 65 6.85 2.85 -10.46
N LEU A 66 5.76 2.29 -9.93
CA LEU A 66 5.60 0.84 -9.77
C LEU A 66 5.54 0.14 -11.13
N LYS A 67 4.77 0.66 -12.09
CA LYS A 67 4.62 0.11 -13.43
C LYS A 67 5.93 0.15 -14.25
N ALA A 68 6.71 1.23 -14.10
CA ALA A 68 7.98 1.42 -14.79
C ALA A 68 9.17 0.79 -14.04
N HIS A 69 8.94 0.04 -12.98
CA HIS A 69 10.02 -0.59 -12.23
C HIS A 69 10.80 -1.57 -13.11
N LYS A 70 12.13 -1.52 -12.98
CA LYS A 70 13.03 -2.48 -13.64
C LYS A 70 13.59 -3.40 -12.55
N PRO A 71 13.04 -4.60 -12.38
CA PRO A 71 13.50 -5.50 -11.34
C PRO A 71 14.98 -5.82 -11.49
N TRP A 72 15.73 -5.63 -10.42
CA TRP A 72 17.09 -6.09 -10.39
C TRP A 72 17.13 -7.59 -10.16
N ALA A 73 17.98 -8.28 -10.90
CA ALA A 73 18.32 -9.67 -10.68
C ALA A 73 19.78 -9.91 -11.03
N PRO A 74 20.47 -10.90 -10.42
CA PRO A 74 21.74 -11.42 -10.92
C PRO A 74 21.60 -11.86 -12.36
N VAL A 75 22.73 -11.86 -13.10
CA VAL A 75 22.73 -12.16 -14.56
C VAL A 75 22.11 -13.49 -14.90
N GLU A 76 22.34 -14.49 -14.06
CA GLU A 76 21.83 -15.85 -14.20
C GLU A 76 20.30 -15.97 -14.05
N PHE A 77 19.64 -14.98 -13.47
CA PHE A 77 18.19 -14.96 -13.23
C PHE A 77 17.43 -13.96 -14.11
N ARG A 78 18.09 -13.33 -15.07
CA ARG A 78 17.43 -12.40 -16.01
C ARG A 78 16.88 -13.14 -17.24
N PRO A 79 15.75 -12.66 -17.81
CA PRO A 79 14.88 -11.57 -17.36
C PRO A 79 14.01 -11.99 -16.17
N LYS A 80 13.78 -11.06 -15.24
CA LYS A 80 12.92 -11.25 -14.08
C LYS A 80 11.80 -10.23 -14.04
N SER A 81 10.60 -10.66 -13.66
CA SER A 81 9.46 -9.81 -13.34
C SER A 81 9.21 -9.80 -11.84
N LEU A 82 8.54 -8.77 -11.34
CA LEU A 82 8.02 -8.80 -9.97
C LEU A 82 6.95 -9.89 -9.82
N ARG A 83 6.83 -10.46 -8.63
CA ARG A 83 5.65 -11.26 -8.27
C ARG A 83 4.41 -10.38 -8.27
N PHE A 84 4.53 -9.21 -7.65
CA PHE A 84 3.51 -8.16 -7.68
C PHE A 84 4.12 -6.82 -7.24
N ALA A 85 3.40 -5.73 -7.53
CA ALA A 85 3.60 -4.43 -6.90
C ALA A 85 2.56 -4.23 -5.80
N ALA A 86 2.85 -3.41 -4.79
CA ALA A 86 1.89 -3.04 -3.76
C ALA A 86 1.82 -1.52 -3.62
N LEU A 87 0.60 -1.00 -3.50
CA LEU A 87 0.33 0.40 -3.20
C LEU A 87 -0.57 0.49 -1.98
N VAL A 88 -0.11 1.19 -0.95
CA VAL A 88 -0.94 1.56 0.20
C VAL A 88 -1.36 3.02 0.02
N SER A 89 -2.65 3.27 -0.03
CA SER A 89 -3.17 4.61 -0.28
C SER A 89 -4.43 4.91 0.52
N TYR A 90 -4.85 6.16 0.49
CA TYR A 90 -5.95 6.68 1.28
C TYR A 90 -6.94 7.42 0.40
N ALA A 91 -8.23 7.29 0.70
CA ALA A 91 -9.26 8.07 0.04
C ALA A 91 -10.41 8.37 1.01
N GLU A 92 -11.12 9.46 0.79
CA GLU A 92 -12.44 9.61 1.39
C GLU A 92 -13.33 8.45 0.94
N SER A 93 -14.22 7.98 1.85
CA SER A 93 -15.12 6.87 1.56
C SER A 93 -15.98 7.12 0.33
N SER A 94 -16.35 8.37 0.08
CA SER A 94 -17.07 8.83 -1.13
C SER A 94 -16.27 8.68 -2.43
N ASN A 95 -14.95 8.65 -2.36
CA ASN A 95 -14.05 8.57 -3.50
C ASN A 95 -13.49 7.15 -3.75
N ARG A 96 -13.98 6.15 -3.02
CA ARG A 96 -13.50 4.77 -3.12
C ARG A 96 -13.57 4.23 -4.56
N GLU A 97 -14.74 4.32 -5.17
CA GLU A 97 -14.99 3.81 -6.52
C GLU A 97 -14.16 4.55 -7.57
N ALA A 98 -14.13 5.88 -7.51
CA ALA A 98 -13.31 6.69 -8.42
C ALA A 98 -11.81 6.35 -8.30
N SER A 99 -11.32 6.07 -7.08
CA SER A 99 -9.95 5.61 -6.85
C SER A 99 -9.68 4.26 -7.51
N GLN A 100 -10.62 3.32 -7.41
CA GLN A 100 -10.50 2.00 -8.05
C GLN A 100 -10.46 2.10 -9.58
N GLU A 101 -11.37 2.88 -10.17
CA GLU A 101 -11.42 3.11 -11.61
C GLU A 101 -10.13 3.76 -12.11
N HIS A 102 -9.62 4.75 -11.36
CA HIS A 102 -8.36 5.38 -11.70
C HIS A 102 -7.20 4.37 -11.70
N VAL A 103 -7.09 3.53 -10.66
CA VAL A 103 -6.05 2.49 -10.60
C VAL A 103 -6.20 1.49 -11.75
N LEU A 104 -7.41 1.04 -12.06
CA LEU A 104 -7.67 0.12 -13.17
C LEU A 104 -7.17 0.69 -14.49
N LYS A 105 -7.52 1.95 -14.78
CA LYS A 105 -7.09 2.66 -15.98
C LYS A 105 -5.55 2.75 -16.06
N GLU A 106 -4.91 3.21 -14.98
CA GLU A 106 -3.47 3.44 -14.97
C GLU A 106 -2.66 2.13 -14.96
N TRP A 107 -3.21 1.05 -14.38
CA TRP A 107 -2.51 -0.23 -14.29
C TRP A 107 -2.66 -1.12 -15.53
N THR A 108 -3.57 -0.80 -16.42
CA THR A 108 -3.74 -1.52 -17.70
C THR A 108 -2.40 -1.62 -18.44
N GLY A 109 -2.07 -2.84 -18.89
CA GLY A 109 -0.81 -3.11 -19.60
C GLY A 109 0.44 -3.17 -18.72
N ALA A 110 0.31 -3.23 -17.40
CA ALA A 110 1.44 -3.49 -16.50
C ALA A 110 1.93 -4.94 -16.64
N GLY A 111 3.24 -5.17 -16.46
CA GLY A 111 3.87 -6.49 -16.59
C GLY A 111 3.70 -7.42 -15.40
N TRP A 112 3.05 -6.98 -14.32
CA TRP A 112 2.80 -7.73 -13.07
C TRP A 112 1.54 -7.24 -12.38
N PRO A 113 0.95 -8.04 -11.48
CA PRO A 113 -0.22 -7.62 -10.72
C PRO A 113 0.11 -6.54 -9.70
N LEU A 114 -0.90 -5.73 -9.33
CA LEU A 114 -0.85 -4.75 -8.26
C LEU A 114 -1.79 -5.15 -7.13
N LEU A 115 -1.28 -5.22 -5.91
CA LEU A 115 -2.07 -5.21 -4.69
C LEU A 115 -2.30 -3.75 -4.27
N LEU A 116 -3.54 -3.30 -4.33
CA LEU A 116 -3.95 -2.03 -3.74
C LEU A 116 -4.53 -2.27 -2.35
N ILE A 117 -3.97 -1.61 -1.34
CA ILE A 117 -4.54 -1.49 0.00
C ILE A 117 -5.08 -0.06 0.13
N LEU A 118 -6.39 0.10 -0.03
CA LEU A 118 -7.06 1.40 0.02
C LEU A 118 -7.71 1.60 1.38
N VAL A 119 -7.14 2.49 2.18
CA VAL A 119 -7.69 2.89 3.48
C VAL A 119 -8.69 4.00 3.27
N THR A 120 -9.95 3.76 3.58
CA THR A 120 -10.99 4.78 3.46
C THR A 120 -11.23 5.50 4.79
N TYR A 121 -11.56 6.78 4.71
CA TYR A 121 -11.84 7.64 5.86
C TYR A 121 -12.99 8.60 5.57
N ASP A 122 -13.62 9.10 6.63
CA ASP A 122 -14.58 10.18 6.56
C ASP A 122 -14.08 11.38 7.36
N PHE A 123 -14.28 12.58 6.86
CA PHE A 123 -14.06 13.78 7.67
C PHE A 123 -15.22 13.94 8.64
N THR A 124 -14.93 13.97 9.93
CA THR A 124 -15.93 14.38 10.91
C THR A 124 -16.04 15.91 10.90
N LYS A 125 -17.25 16.45 10.78
CA LYS A 125 -17.53 17.91 10.77
C LYS A 125 -16.92 18.68 11.95
N LYS A 126 -16.56 18.01 13.02
CA LYS A 126 -16.06 18.61 14.27
C LYS A 126 -14.54 18.86 14.24
N PHE A 127 -13.81 18.15 13.39
CA PHE A 127 -12.36 18.28 13.27
C PHE A 127 -11.95 18.12 11.81
N GLN A 128 -11.99 19.19 11.04
CA GLN A 128 -11.62 19.22 9.61
C GLN A 128 -10.18 18.71 9.30
N THR A 129 -9.43 18.38 10.32
CA THR A 129 -8.05 17.90 10.22
C THR A 129 -7.84 16.44 10.63
N GLN A 130 -8.90 15.74 11.05
CA GLN A 130 -8.82 14.37 11.55
C GLN A 130 -9.79 13.49 10.79
N GLY A 131 -9.26 12.72 9.84
CA GLY A 131 -10.02 11.65 9.18
C GLY A 131 -10.33 10.52 10.19
N ASP A 132 -11.57 10.05 10.19
CA ASP A 132 -11.97 8.83 10.89
C ASP A 132 -11.79 7.65 9.93
N TYR A 133 -10.70 6.90 10.09
CA TYR A 133 -10.42 5.73 9.26
C TYR A 133 -11.48 4.66 9.47
N LYS A 134 -12.10 4.22 8.39
CA LYS A 134 -13.22 3.27 8.43
C LYS A 134 -12.77 1.86 8.10
N VAL A 135 -12.24 1.68 6.93
CA VAL A 135 -12.03 0.36 6.35
C VAL A 135 -10.73 0.31 5.55
N MET A 136 -10.00 -0.78 5.65
CA MET A 136 -8.98 -1.16 4.68
C MET A 136 -9.59 -2.08 3.64
N ASN A 137 -9.53 -1.71 2.39
CA ASN A 137 -10.03 -2.48 1.26
C ASN A 137 -8.85 -3.05 0.49
N PHE A 138 -8.96 -4.28 0.03
CA PHE A 138 -7.90 -5.01 -0.66
C PHE A 138 -8.34 -5.40 -2.06
N PHE A 139 -7.59 -4.96 -3.08
CA PHE A 139 -7.86 -5.24 -4.48
C PHE A 139 -6.61 -5.75 -5.17
N VAL A 140 -6.75 -6.73 -6.04
CA VAL A 140 -5.67 -7.17 -6.93
C VAL A 140 -6.04 -6.81 -8.37
N TYR A 141 -5.24 -5.96 -8.98
CA TYR A 141 -5.32 -5.60 -10.39
C TYR A 141 -4.36 -6.48 -11.19
N GLY A 142 -4.88 -7.24 -12.10
CA GLY A 142 -4.12 -8.15 -12.97
C GLY A 142 -4.54 -8.05 -14.41
N PRO A 143 -3.95 -8.87 -15.31
CA PRO A 143 -4.27 -8.85 -16.73
C PRO A 143 -5.73 -9.24 -17.04
N ASN A 144 -6.38 -9.97 -16.11
CA ASN A 144 -7.77 -10.43 -16.26
C ASN A 144 -8.79 -9.53 -15.58
N GLY A 145 -8.40 -8.36 -15.09
CA GLY A 145 -9.27 -7.40 -14.41
C GLY A 145 -8.92 -7.19 -12.93
N VAL A 146 -9.93 -6.86 -12.15
CA VAL A 146 -9.81 -6.58 -10.71
C VAL A 146 -10.45 -7.68 -9.91
N LEU A 147 -9.73 -8.18 -8.90
CA LEU A 147 -10.23 -9.09 -7.88
C LEU A 147 -10.38 -8.31 -6.56
N ASP A 148 -11.59 -8.22 -6.03
CA ASP A 148 -11.86 -7.71 -4.69
C ASP A 148 -11.61 -8.84 -3.69
N LEU A 149 -10.64 -8.63 -2.80
CA LEU A 149 -10.32 -9.57 -1.72
C LEU A 149 -11.11 -9.31 -0.43
N GLY A 150 -11.98 -8.30 -0.47
CA GLY A 150 -12.76 -7.89 0.69
C GLY A 150 -12.12 -6.75 1.48
N SER A 151 -12.65 -6.54 2.67
CA SER A 151 -12.23 -5.42 3.53
C SER A 151 -12.24 -5.80 5.00
N ILE A 152 -11.41 -5.09 5.77
CA ILE A 152 -11.37 -5.20 7.23
C ILE A 152 -11.47 -3.81 7.85
N PRO A 153 -11.95 -3.67 9.10
CA PRO A 153 -11.92 -2.39 9.80
C PRO A 153 -10.50 -1.82 9.85
N ALA A 154 -10.32 -0.56 9.50
CA ALA A 154 -9.02 0.14 9.53
C ALA A 154 -8.69 0.59 10.95
N ALA A 155 -8.89 -0.28 11.93
CA ALA A 155 -9.06 0.14 13.30
C ALA A 155 -7.88 -0.01 14.14
N PRO A 156 -6.73 0.02 14.18
CA PRO A 156 -6.06 0.19 15.48
C PRO A 156 -5.88 1.65 15.90
N TRP A 157 -6.21 2.59 15.07
CA TRP A 157 -5.97 4.02 15.34
C TRP A 157 -7.19 4.75 15.88
N ASN A 158 -8.32 4.13 15.82
CA ASN A 158 -9.51 4.65 16.44
C ASN A 158 -9.48 4.24 17.92
N LEU A 159 -9.03 5.14 18.74
CA LEU A 159 -8.99 5.00 20.21
C LEU A 159 -10.41 4.93 20.83
N ASP A 160 -11.42 4.60 20.05
CA ASP A 160 -12.73 4.25 20.55
C ASP A 160 -12.63 2.91 21.27
N ALA A 161 -12.54 2.97 22.59
CA ALA A 161 -12.45 1.81 23.48
C ALA A 161 -13.60 0.81 23.28
N THR A 162 -14.69 1.21 22.62
CA THR A 162 -15.82 0.33 22.32
C THR A 162 -15.55 -0.61 21.16
N ARG A 163 -14.63 -0.29 20.28
CA ARG A 163 -14.27 -1.14 19.14
C ARG A 163 -13.20 -2.19 19.44
N TRP A 164 -12.42 -1.95 20.48
CA TRP A 164 -11.40 -2.87 20.97
C TRP A 164 -11.57 -3.00 22.47
N PRO A 165 -12.45 -3.87 22.96
CA PRO A 165 -12.35 -4.28 24.35
C PRO A 165 -10.97 -4.91 24.49
N ILE A 166 -10.04 -4.18 25.11
CA ILE A 166 -8.78 -4.75 25.56
C ILE A 166 -9.18 -5.82 26.55
N GLN A 167 -9.24 -7.05 26.10
CA GLN A 167 -9.25 -8.19 27.00
C GLN A 167 -7.85 -8.24 27.59
N LEU A 168 -7.67 -7.50 28.67
CA LEU A 168 -6.56 -7.72 29.59
C LEU A 168 -6.83 -9.07 30.25
N GLY A 169 -6.24 -10.14 29.68
CA GLY A 169 -6.15 -11.43 30.34
C GLY A 169 -5.16 -11.39 31.50
#